data_09cd529e4cd8cae11085e72e1c9ff6c6
#
_entry.id   09cd529e4cd8cae11085e72e1c9ff6c6
#
_cell.length_a   1.000
_cell.length_b   1.000
_cell.length_c   1.000
_cell.angle_alpha   90.00
_cell.angle_beta   90.00
_cell.angle_gamma   90.00
#
_symmetry.space_group_name_H-M   'P 1'
#
loop_
_entity.id
_entity.type
_entity.pdbx_description
1 polymer ?
#
loop_
_entity_poly.entity_id
_entity_poly.type
_entity_poly.pdbx_seq_one_letter_code
_entity_poly.pdbx_strand_id
1 'polypeptide(L)'
;ERRGRVAEATKAYDAFLDSAAIPVFKMFANILKSEGLHFEVMTPAGGARLQSERQRDDSIELELDTAANPPQPLVTITRVRGSRIVQSDRPIKGATPLAQLTEDDVIEMLLDELRPWLV
;
A
#
# COMPACT_ATOMS: atom_id res chain seq x y z
N GLU A 1 25.37 2.76 -10.75
CA GLU A 1 24.71 2.09 -11.85
C GLU A 1 23.22 1.91 -11.62
N ARG A 2 22.40 2.39 -12.56
CA ARG A 2 20.95 2.35 -12.38
C ARG A 2 20.39 0.94 -12.24
N ARG A 3 20.88 0.00 -13.03
CA ARG A 3 20.46 -1.39 -12.99
C ARG A 3 20.72 -2.04 -11.63
N GLY A 4 21.90 -1.82 -11.09
CA GLY A 4 22.26 -2.33 -9.77
C GLY A 4 21.41 -1.73 -8.67
N ARG A 5 21.13 -0.42 -8.77
CA ARG A 5 20.29 0.27 -7.78
C ARG A 5 18.85 -0.23 -7.80
N VAL A 6 18.31 -0.50 -8.98
CA VAL A 6 16.95 -1.05 -9.09
C VAL A 6 16.90 -2.46 -8.52
N ALA A 7 17.90 -3.30 -8.82
CA ALA A 7 17.95 -4.67 -8.28
C ALA A 7 18.08 -4.67 -6.76
N GLU A 8 18.93 -3.80 -6.20
CA GLU A 8 19.07 -3.68 -4.73
C GLU A 8 17.79 -3.16 -4.09
N ALA A 9 17.17 -2.15 -4.70
CA ALA A 9 15.93 -1.59 -4.20
C ALA A 9 14.80 -2.62 -4.25
N THR A 10 14.72 -3.42 -5.31
CA THR A 10 13.72 -4.48 -5.44
C THR A 10 13.89 -5.53 -4.34
N LYS A 11 15.13 -5.92 -4.07
CA LYS A 11 15.42 -6.88 -3.02
C LYS A 11 15.05 -6.34 -1.63
N ALA A 12 15.42 -5.09 -1.35
CA ALA A 12 15.08 -4.45 -0.08
C ALA A 12 13.57 -4.26 0.06
N TYR A 13 12.93 -3.88 -1.02
CA TYR A 13 11.47 -3.70 -1.06
C TYR A 13 10.74 -5.03 -0.82
N ASP A 14 11.17 -6.11 -1.48
CA ASP A 14 10.55 -7.42 -1.30
C ASP A 14 10.66 -7.88 0.15
N ALA A 15 11.78 -7.65 0.80
CA ALA A 15 11.96 -7.97 2.21
C ALA A 15 11.04 -7.14 3.09
N PHE A 16 10.91 -5.85 2.81
CA PHE A 16 9.99 -4.96 3.52
C PHE A 16 8.53 -5.37 3.30
N LEU A 17 8.18 -5.70 2.06
CA LEU A 17 6.85 -6.15 1.70
C LEU A 17 6.44 -7.37 2.51
N ASP A 18 7.31 -8.39 2.55
CA ASP A 18 7.03 -9.65 3.24
C ASP A 18 7.04 -9.51 4.76
N SER A 19 7.94 -8.71 5.31
CA SER A 19 8.12 -8.61 6.76
C SER A 19 7.23 -7.57 7.43
N ALA A 20 6.87 -6.51 6.72
CA ALA A 20 6.12 -5.39 7.30
C ALA A 20 4.80 -5.12 6.60
N ALA A 21 4.81 -4.90 5.29
CA ALA A 21 3.62 -4.41 4.60
C ALA A 21 2.49 -5.44 4.52
N ILE A 22 2.77 -6.64 4.04
CA ILE A 22 1.73 -7.67 3.89
C ILE A 22 1.11 -8.04 5.24
N PRO A 23 1.90 -8.28 6.32
CA PRO A 23 1.29 -8.54 7.63
C PRO A 23 0.38 -7.43 8.12
N VAL A 24 0.75 -6.16 7.91
CA VAL A 24 -0.08 -5.02 8.30
C VAL A 24 -1.35 -4.95 7.46
N PHE A 25 -1.25 -5.16 6.15
CA PHE A 25 -2.42 -5.20 5.27
C PHE A 25 -3.41 -6.28 5.72
N LYS A 26 -2.91 -7.47 6.06
CA LYS A 26 -3.75 -8.57 6.55
C LYS A 26 -4.41 -8.24 7.89
N MET A 27 -3.66 -7.60 8.79
CA MET A 27 -4.20 -7.15 10.06
C MET A 27 -5.36 -6.17 9.85
N PHE A 28 -5.20 -5.20 8.94
CA PHE A 28 -6.25 -4.24 8.66
C PHE A 28 -7.47 -4.87 8.00
N ALA A 29 -7.27 -5.85 7.11
CA ALA A 29 -8.39 -6.57 6.53
C ALA A 29 -9.24 -7.23 7.61
N ASN A 30 -8.60 -7.83 8.62
CA ASN A 30 -9.30 -8.45 9.74
C ASN A 30 -10.02 -7.42 10.61
N ILE A 31 -9.37 -6.29 10.89
CA ILE A 31 -9.99 -5.21 11.67
C ILE A 31 -11.21 -4.64 10.94
N LEU A 32 -11.08 -4.38 9.65
CA LEU A 32 -12.18 -3.85 8.84
C LEU A 32 -13.35 -4.83 8.79
N LYS A 33 -13.06 -6.11 8.67
CA LYS A 33 -14.10 -7.15 8.67
C LYS A 33 -14.89 -7.13 9.97
N SER A 34 -14.21 -6.95 11.10
CA SER A 34 -14.89 -6.89 12.42
C SER A 34 -15.79 -5.66 12.53
N GLU A 35 -15.52 -4.61 11.74
CA GLU A 35 -16.33 -3.40 11.66
C GLU A 35 -17.41 -3.47 10.57
N GLY A 36 -17.57 -4.62 9.94
CA GLY A 36 -18.56 -4.81 8.88
C GLY A 36 -18.10 -4.37 7.50
N LEU A 37 -16.83 -4.02 7.35
CA LEU A 37 -16.25 -3.60 6.08
C LEU A 37 -15.44 -4.76 5.49
N HIS A 38 -15.97 -5.39 4.45
CA HIS A 38 -15.36 -6.57 3.85
C HIS A 38 -14.30 -6.17 2.83
N PHE A 39 -13.06 -6.08 3.31
CA PHE A 39 -11.89 -5.87 2.47
C PHE A 39 -11.06 -7.15 2.45
N GLU A 40 -10.44 -7.42 1.32
CA GLU A 40 -9.54 -8.57 1.17
C GLU A 40 -8.15 -8.10 0.78
N VAL A 41 -7.15 -8.91 1.12
CA VAL A 41 -5.76 -8.64 0.74
C VAL A 41 -5.41 -9.49 -0.45
N MET A 42 -4.85 -8.84 -1.48
CA MET A 42 -4.29 -9.50 -2.65
C MET A 42 -2.81 -9.19 -2.68
N THR A 43 -2.01 -10.15 -3.11
CA THR A 43 -0.57 -9.97 -3.21
C THR A 43 -0.13 -10.17 -4.67
N PRO A 44 -0.42 -9.17 -5.54
CA PRO A 44 0.07 -9.25 -6.91
C PRO A 44 1.59 -9.24 -6.91
N ALA A 45 2.20 -9.71 -7.98
CA ALA A 45 3.65 -9.77 -8.08
C ALA A 45 4.26 -8.40 -7.76
N GLY A 46 5.10 -8.34 -6.74
CA GLY A 46 5.77 -7.10 -6.33
C GLY A 46 4.90 -6.12 -5.58
N GLY A 47 3.76 -6.56 -5.00
CA GLY A 47 2.90 -5.61 -4.31
C GLY A 47 1.98 -6.20 -3.26
N ALA A 48 1.19 -5.31 -2.66
CA ALA A 48 0.12 -5.67 -1.74
C ALA A 48 -1.07 -4.77 -2.05
N ARG A 49 -2.26 -5.33 -2.06
CA ARG A 49 -3.48 -4.59 -2.37
C ARG A 49 -4.56 -4.92 -1.36
N LEU A 50 -5.13 -3.88 -0.77
CA LEU A 50 -6.30 -3.98 0.10
C LEU A 50 -7.49 -3.48 -0.70
N GLN A 51 -8.46 -4.35 -0.95
CA GLN A 51 -9.55 -4.09 -1.89
C GLN A 51 -10.88 -4.44 -1.27
N SER A 52 -11.88 -3.56 -1.47
CA SER A 52 -13.24 -3.83 -1.03
C SER A 52 -13.84 -4.98 -1.84
N GLU A 53 -14.42 -5.95 -1.17
CA GLU A 53 -15.13 -7.05 -1.83
C GLU A 53 -16.40 -6.59 -2.51
N ARG A 54 -17.03 -5.54 -1.98
CA ARG A 54 -18.30 -5.00 -2.52
C ARG A 54 -18.09 -4.01 -3.65
N GLN A 55 -16.99 -3.25 -3.58
CA GLN A 55 -16.66 -2.24 -4.58
C GLN A 55 -15.18 -2.35 -4.92
N ARG A 56 -14.87 -3.07 -6.00
CA ARG A 56 -13.49 -3.37 -6.39
C ARG A 56 -12.65 -2.13 -6.69
N ASP A 57 -13.30 -1.03 -7.06
CA ASP A 57 -12.60 0.22 -7.34
C ASP A 57 -12.28 1.00 -6.06
N ASP A 58 -12.66 0.48 -4.89
CA ASP A 58 -12.19 0.98 -3.61
C ASP A 58 -11.00 0.13 -3.18
N SER A 59 -9.82 0.67 -3.33
CA SER A 59 -8.59 -0.08 -3.05
C SER A 59 -7.42 0.81 -2.64
N ILE A 60 -6.49 0.20 -1.90
CA ILE A 60 -5.19 0.80 -1.56
C ILE A 60 -4.15 -0.21 -2.01
N GLU A 61 -3.28 0.19 -2.91
CA GLU A 61 -2.27 -0.70 -3.47
C GLU A 61 -0.87 -0.15 -3.24
N LEU A 62 0.03 -1.03 -2.80
CA LEU A 62 1.44 -0.73 -2.60
C LEU A 62 2.26 -1.45 -3.66
N GLU A 63 3.13 -0.72 -4.34
CA GLU A 63 4.06 -1.27 -5.31
C GLU A 63 5.36 -0.48 -5.30
N LEU A 64 6.39 -0.99 -5.94
CA LEU A 64 7.66 -0.28 -6.06
C LEU A 64 7.67 0.54 -7.34
N ASP A 65 7.87 1.85 -7.20
CA ASP A 65 8.04 2.74 -8.35
C ASP A 65 9.51 2.71 -8.78
N THR A 66 9.81 1.93 -9.81
CA THR A 66 11.16 1.80 -10.33
C THR A 66 11.55 2.93 -11.26
N ALA A 67 10.59 3.76 -11.68
CA ALA A 67 10.87 4.95 -12.47
C ALA A 67 11.42 6.10 -11.61
N ALA A 68 11.13 6.07 -10.31
CA ALA A 68 11.69 7.04 -9.38
C ALA A 68 13.19 6.80 -9.19
N ASN A 69 13.92 7.85 -8.86
CA ASN A 69 15.37 7.76 -8.62
C ASN A 69 15.69 8.43 -7.27
N PRO A 70 15.98 7.66 -6.21
CA PRO A 70 16.01 6.19 -6.18
C PRO A 70 14.61 5.57 -6.26
N PRO A 71 14.50 4.27 -6.60
CA PRO A 71 13.21 3.59 -6.56
C PRO A 71 12.58 3.67 -5.17
N GLN A 72 11.26 3.87 -5.13
CA GLN A 72 10.53 4.09 -3.88
C GLN A 72 9.21 3.34 -3.87
N PRO A 73 8.76 2.89 -2.68
CA PRO A 73 7.41 2.38 -2.54
C PRO A 73 6.38 3.47 -2.88
N LEU A 74 5.39 3.10 -3.66
CA LEU A 74 4.32 4.00 -4.07
C LEU A 74 2.98 3.40 -3.65
N VAL A 75 2.14 4.22 -3.01
CA VAL A 75 0.80 3.82 -2.61
C VAL A 75 -0.20 4.50 -3.55
N THR A 76 -1.03 3.70 -4.19
CA THR A 76 -2.09 4.20 -5.06
C THR A 76 -3.42 3.94 -4.39
N ILE A 77 -4.20 5.00 -4.18
CA ILE A 77 -5.51 4.93 -3.54
C ILE A 77 -6.56 5.20 -4.61
N THR A 78 -7.49 4.28 -4.75
CA THR A 78 -8.60 4.40 -5.70
C THR A 78 -9.91 4.37 -4.92
N ARG A 79 -10.80 5.32 -5.18
CA ARG A 79 -12.09 5.43 -4.50
C ARG A 79 -13.20 5.73 -5.49
N VAL A 80 -14.35 5.13 -5.24
CA VAL A 80 -15.57 5.47 -5.98
C VAL A 80 -16.29 6.57 -5.22
N ARG A 81 -16.61 7.66 -5.93
CA ARG A 81 -17.40 8.77 -5.39
C ARG A 81 -18.55 9.06 -6.35
N GLY A 82 -19.73 8.52 -6.01
CA GLY A 82 -20.90 8.58 -6.89
C GLY A 82 -20.63 7.80 -8.18
N SER A 83 -20.68 8.48 -9.33
CA SER A 83 -20.39 7.88 -10.63
C SER A 83 -18.95 8.07 -11.09
N ARG A 84 -18.07 8.57 -10.19
CA ARG A 84 -16.69 8.89 -10.53
C ARG A 84 -15.72 7.99 -9.78
N ILE A 85 -14.60 7.67 -10.42
CA ILE A 85 -13.49 6.97 -9.79
C ILE A 85 -12.40 8.01 -9.58
N VAL A 86 -11.97 8.18 -8.32
CA VAL A 86 -10.92 9.11 -7.95
C VAL A 86 -9.69 8.33 -7.55
N GLN A 87 -8.55 8.67 -8.13
CA GLN A 87 -7.29 8.02 -7.86
C GLN A 87 -6.24 9.02 -7.41
N SER A 88 -5.46 8.66 -6.40
CA SER A 88 -4.35 9.47 -5.92
C SER A 88 -3.18 8.58 -5.54
N ASP A 89 -1.99 9.16 -5.57
CA ASP A 89 -0.75 8.47 -5.21
C ASP A 89 -0.09 9.18 -4.04
N ARG A 90 0.63 8.41 -3.23
CA ARG A 90 1.42 8.98 -2.15
C ARG A 90 2.57 8.03 -1.78
N PRO A 91 3.66 8.53 -1.18
CA PRO A 91 4.63 7.66 -0.52
C PRO A 91 4.03 7.07 0.77
N ILE A 92 4.65 6.04 1.32
CA ILE A 92 4.23 5.52 2.63
C ILE A 92 4.40 6.60 3.69
N LYS A 93 5.56 7.25 3.72
CA LYS A 93 5.84 8.30 4.71
C LYS A 93 6.79 9.34 4.12
N GLY A 94 6.25 10.44 3.57
CA GLY A 94 7.03 11.58 3.10
C GLY A 94 8.27 11.18 2.31
N ALA A 95 9.39 11.83 2.58
CA ALA A 95 10.67 11.57 1.92
C ALA A 95 11.52 10.50 2.61
N THR A 96 10.91 9.63 3.42
CA THR A 96 11.63 8.59 4.15
C THR A 96 12.20 7.54 3.21
N PRO A 97 13.51 7.28 3.26
CA PRO A 97 14.11 6.22 2.44
C PRO A 97 13.56 4.85 2.79
N LEU A 98 13.51 3.96 1.82
CA LEU A 98 13.01 2.59 2.00
C LEU A 98 13.66 1.88 3.20
N ALA A 99 14.98 2.03 3.38
CA ALA A 99 15.70 1.37 4.46
C ALA A 99 15.27 1.83 5.86
N GLN A 100 14.59 2.96 5.96
CA GLN A 100 14.13 3.53 7.23
C GLN A 100 12.63 3.34 7.47
N LEU A 101 11.91 2.81 6.49
CA LEU A 101 10.48 2.55 6.63
C LEU A 101 10.24 1.39 7.59
N THR A 102 9.23 1.54 8.43
CA THR A 102 8.89 0.56 9.45
C THR A 102 7.44 0.08 9.29
N GLU A 103 7.10 -0.95 10.04
CA GLU A 103 5.73 -1.45 10.14
C GLU A 103 4.79 -0.33 10.61
N ASP A 104 5.21 0.47 11.59
CA ASP A 104 4.39 1.58 12.08
C ASP A 104 4.08 2.60 10.99
N ASP A 105 5.00 2.83 10.07
CA ASP A 105 4.79 3.74 8.95
C ASP A 105 3.68 3.24 8.03
N VAL A 106 3.62 1.94 7.81
CA VAL A 106 2.54 1.31 7.02
C VAL A 106 1.20 1.44 7.76
N ILE A 107 1.21 1.22 9.08
CA ILE A 107 0.01 1.37 9.92
C ILE A 107 -0.54 2.78 9.81
N GLU A 108 0.31 3.79 9.98
CA GLU A 108 -0.11 5.19 9.90
C GLU A 108 -0.67 5.54 8.53
N MET A 109 -0.02 5.06 7.47
CA MET A 109 -0.50 5.29 6.11
C MET A 109 -1.89 4.71 5.90
N LEU A 110 -2.10 3.46 6.32
CA LEU A 110 -3.41 2.82 6.18
C LEU A 110 -4.48 3.49 7.03
N LEU A 111 -4.16 3.90 8.25
CA LEU A 111 -5.10 4.64 9.09
C LEU A 111 -5.54 5.94 8.41
N ASP A 112 -4.60 6.68 7.84
CA ASP A 112 -4.91 7.93 7.15
C ASP A 112 -5.82 7.68 5.95
N GLU A 113 -5.50 6.69 5.13
CA GLU A 113 -6.22 6.47 3.89
C GLU A 113 -7.56 5.75 4.08
N LEU A 114 -7.72 4.99 5.15
CA LEU A 114 -8.98 4.26 5.42
C LEU A 114 -10.04 5.11 6.11
N ARG A 115 -9.68 6.29 6.62
CA ARG A 115 -10.66 7.16 7.30
C ARG A 115 -11.96 7.37 6.54
N PRO A 116 -11.96 7.63 5.22
CA PRO A 116 -13.21 7.83 4.49
C PRO A 116 -14.16 6.64 4.54
N TRP A 117 -13.64 5.44 4.71
CA TRP A 117 -14.48 4.23 4.82
C TRP A 117 -14.93 3.96 6.25
N LEU A 118 -14.25 4.54 7.24
CA LEU A 118 -14.52 4.30 8.66
C LEU A 118 -15.48 5.32 9.29
N VAL A 119 -15.78 6.38 8.58
CA VAL A 119 -16.64 7.46 9.09
C VAL A 119 -18.08 7.30 8.63
#